data_73a9ebfe1cc96ab216cfe2aeac3ba7c7
#
_entry.id   73a9ebfe1cc96ab216cfe2aeac3ba7c7
#
_cell.length_a   1.000
_cell.length_b   1.000
_cell.length_c   1.000
_cell.angle_alpha   90.00
_cell.angle_beta   90.00
_cell.angle_gamma   90.00
#
_symmetry.space_group_name_H-M   'P 1'
#
loop_
_entity.id
_entity.type
_entity.pdbx_description
1 polymer ?
#
loop_
_entity_poly.entity_id
_entity_poly.type
_entity_poly.pdbx_seq_one_letter_code
_entity_poly.pdbx_strand_id
1 'polypeptide(L)'
;MTLLDWLVVLVYLLLTLWLGLYLSGKASGSLVDFFVSGRSLPWWLAGTSMAATTFSIDTPLYIAGVVGTRGIAGNWEWWSFGMTHVVMIYVFARMWRRSEIVTDAELTELRYGGSMAAVLRGIKAFLFAVPINCIGIGYAMLAMVKVVDALELWQSLGFTPGDNLKLWSVVGVSIFVLLYAGVSGLWGVVVTDFFQFFLALFGAIVVAIAAVNHVGGMRELVQQVQQHSAQDVLTLVPVRIGGEGGWLAWSEMAGISVSTFLAYIFLQWWAFRRSDGGGEFIQRLAAAKTEAEAEKAAWFFNILHYVVRTWPWVVVALVALVVYPDLGDRELGYPKLMLDFLPPVLLGLVVASLIAAFMSTVSTLINWGASYLTNDLYARFMRPTATQAELVLAGRLASVIVTVFGAIAAFYSSDVAAVFRLVIAIGTGPGLVLILRWFWWRINAATELAAMVGGFVIGILSSLPNVDEMADNGLFQIPGIGPGLRTGLSVMQTQIFADFGLRLLFIASVTTVIWGVTLLLTPPESDATLDDFYRRVRPGGPGWARQRSRTGLLPAQNLQQDLQRVLAAILLLFGSMFTVGGFLLLQSTTGFISLAIAVLGWMWLRRCDRAHGLRIPRPGTEDPHA
;
A
#
# COMPACT_ATOMS: atom_id res chain seq x y z
N MET A 1 5.03 29.30 -11.71
CA MET A 1 5.53 29.47 -10.31
C MET A 1 6.36 30.75 -10.22
N THR A 2 6.25 31.47 -9.10
CA THR A 2 7.02 32.70 -8.82
C THR A 2 8.37 32.35 -8.16
N LEU A 3 9.27 33.36 -8.05
CA LEU A 3 10.54 33.18 -7.31
C LEU A 3 10.30 32.81 -5.83
N LEU A 4 9.23 33.31 -5.22
CA LEU A 4 8.87 33.00 -3.83
C LEU A 4 8.45 31.53 -3.68
N ASP A 5 7.74 30.96 -4.63
CA ASP A 5 7.37 29.54 -4.64
C ASP A 5 8.61 28.65 -4.68
N TRP A 6 9.57 29.00 -5.55
CA TRP A 6 10.85 28.29 -5.66
C TRP A 6 11.69 28.39 -4.38
N LEU A 7 11.66 29.55 -3.71
CA LEU A 7 12.37 29.74 -2.44
C LEU A 7 11.79 28.80 -1.36
N VAL A 8 10.46 28.69 -1.26
CA VAL A 8 9.79 27.79 -0.31
C VAL A 8 10.19 26.33 -0.58
N VAL A 9 10.15 25.89 -1.84
CA VAL A 9 10.58 24.55 -2.24
C VAL A 9 12.04 24.30 -1.87
N LEU A 10 12.93 25.25 -2.18
CA LEU A 10 14.37 25.13 -1.89
C LEU A 10 14.63 25.02 -0.38
N VAL A 11 13.98 25.85 0.44
CA VAL A 11 14.10 25.80 1.90
C VAL A 11 13.66 24.43 2.43
N TYR A 12 12.54 23.91 1.94
CA TYR A 12 12.08 22.56 2.30
C TYR A 12 13.14 21.50 1.94
N LEU A 13 13.67 21.51 0.72
CA LEU A 13 14.66 20.54 0.26
C LEU A 13 15.95 20.59 1.10
N LEU A 14 16.44 21.78 1.40
CA LEU A 14 17.64 21.97 2.23
C LEU A 14 17.43 21.47 3.66
N LEU A 15 16.27 21.77 4.27
CA LEU A 15 15.93 21.27 5.61
C LEU A 15 15.84 19.74 5.64
N THR A 16 15.22 19.14 4.64
CA THR A 16 15.08 17.68 4.55
C THR A 16 16.44 16.99 4.34
N LEU A 17 17.28 17.54 3.47
CA LEU A 17 18.63 17.04 3.25
C LEU A 17 19.50 17.15 4.52
N TRP A 18 19.44 18.30 5.19
CA TRP A 18 20.13 18.51 6.47
C TRP A 18 19.71 17.50 7.52
N LEU A 19 18.39 17.26 7.66
CA LEU A 19 17.86 16.29 8.63
C LEU A 19 18.31 14.86 8.29
N GLY A 20 18.29 14.49 7.01
CA GLY A 20 18.78 13.18 6.54
C GLY A 20 20.26 12.96 6.85
N LEU A 21 21.11 13.96 6.58
CA LEU A 21 22.54 13.91 6.89
C LEU A 21 22.80 13.87 8.41
N TYR A 22 22.07 14.65 9.20
CA TYR A 22 22.19 14.67 10.66
C TYR A 22 21.87 13.28 11.28
N LEU A 23 20.89 12.58 10.73
CA LEU A 23 20.46 11.27 11.22
C LEU A 23 21.29 10.10 10.66
N SER A 24 22.10 10.31 9.62
CA SER A 24 22.88 9.26 8.97
C SER A 24 23.83 8.51 9.92
N GLY A 25 24.34 9.19 10.95
CA GLY A 25 25.20 8.60 11.97
C GLY A 25 24.55 7.47 12.79
N LYS A 26 23.21 7.50 12.94
CA LYS A 26 22.46 6.45 13.66
C LYS A 26 22.25 5.17 12.82
N ALA A 27 22.41 5.26 11.51
CA ALA A 27 22.17 4.16 10.58
C ALA A 27 23.41 3.33 10.24
N SER A 28 24.60 3.71 10.72
CA SER A 28 25.86 3.15 10.26
C SER A 28 26.41 2.02 11.13
N GLY A 29 25.76 1.66 12.24
CA GLY A 29 26.29 0.69 13.20
C GLY A 29 26.17 -0.78 12.76
N SER A 30 25.01 -1.17 12.28
CA SER A 30 24.73 -2.56 11.89
C SER A 30 23.60 -2.63 10.83
N LEU A 31 23.42 -3.81 10.22
CA LEU A 31 22.30 -4.08 9.31
C LEU A 31 20.94 -3.88 10.00
N VAL A 32 20.83 -4.26 11.28
CA VAL A 32 19.62 -4.05 12.10
C VAL A 32 19.36 -2.56 12.34
N ASP A 33 20.40 -1.77 12.61
CA ASP A 33 20.27 -0.31 12.76
C ASP A 33 19.87 0.34 11.44
N PHE A 34 20.45 -0.12 10.33
CA PHE A 34 20.18 0.44 9.00
C PHE A 34 18.76 0.15 8.52
N PHE A 35 18.27 -1.10 8.61
CA PHE A 35 16.99 -1.52 8.01
C PHE A 35 15.80 -1.59 8.97
N VAL A 36 16.01 -1.74 10.29
CA VAL A 36 14.94 -1.82 11.29
C VAL A 36 15.17 -0.90 12.51
N SER A 37 15.98 0.15 12.37
CA SER A 37 16.19 1.21 13.38
C SER A 37 16.57 0.68 14.77
N GLY A 38 17.29 -0.43 14.87
CA GLY A 38 17.64 -1.06 16.16
C GLY A 38 16.44 -1.47 16.99
N ARG A 39 15.25 -1.61 16.40
CA ARG A 39 13.97 -1.97 17.05
C ARG A 39 13.59 -1.02 18.20
N SER A 40 13.74 0.27 18.00
CA SER A 40 13.55 1.29 19.02
C SER A 40 12.45 2.31 18.72
N LEU A 41 11.64 2.10 17.65
CA LEU A 41 10.62 3.06 17.23
C LEU A 41 9.43 3.10 18.19
N PRO A 42 9.00 4.30 18.64
CA PRO A 42 7.74 4.48 19.36
C PRO A 42 6.56 4.38 18.37
N TRP A 43 5.38 3.98 18.88
CA TRP A 43 4.18 3.73 18.07
C TRP A 43 3.75 4.91 17.18
N TRP A 44 3.82 6.14 17.71
CA TRP A 44 3.39 7.34 16.97
C TRP A 44 4.31 7.62 15.77
N LEU A 45 5.60 7.39 15.92
CA LEU A 45 6.57 7.58 14.85
C LEU A 45 6.47 6.47 13.80
N ALA A 46 6.37 5.21 14.22
CA ALA A 46 6.19 4.07 13.33
C ALA A 46 4.86 4.17 12.57
N GLY A 47 3.75 4.51 13.24
CA GLY A 47 2.43 4.65 12.62
C GLY A 47 2.34 5.84 11.66
N THR A 48 2.95 6.99 11.98
CA THR A 48 3.04 8.12 11.05
C THR A 48 3.87 7.76 9.82
N SER A 49 5.01 7.07 9.98
CA SER A 49 5.82 6.63 8.85
C SER A 49 5.06 5.66 7.95
N MET A 50 4.26 4.72 8.51
CA MET A 50 3.37 3.86 7.72
C MET A 50 2.36 4.70 6.93
N ALA A 51 1.77 5.73 7.54
CA ALA A 51 0.83 6.63 6.89
C ALA A 51 1.52 7.50 5.80
N ALA A 52 2.70 7.99 6.06
CA ALA A 52 3.50 8.77 5.12
C ALA A 52 3.90 7.94 3.88
N THR A 53 4.34 6.69 4.09
CA THR A 53 4.70 5.76 3.01
C THR A 53 3.55 5.53 2.02
N THR A 54 2.33 5.53 2.51
CA THR A 54 1.11 5.37 1.70
C THR A 54 0.49 6.70 1.31
N PHE A 55 1.08 7.83 1.69
CA PHE A 55 0.73 9.18 1.28
C PHE A 55 1.72 9.62 0.20
N SER A 56 1.52 9.14 -1.00
CA SER A 56 2.39 9.43 -2.13
C SER A 56 1.79 10.51 -3.03
N ILE A 57 2.61 11.10 -3.87
CA ILE A 57 2.18 12.07 -4.90
C ILE A 57 1.16 11.47 -5.88
N ASP A 58 1.23 10.17 -6.14
CA ASP A 58 0.30 9.45 -6.98
C ASP A 58 -1.13 9.42 -6.40
N THR A 59 -1.26 9.45 -5.08
CA THR A 59 -2.55 9.27 -4.42
C THR A 59 -3.58 10.35 -4.79
N PRO A 60 -3.29 11.67 -4.75
CA PRO A 60 -4.24 12.69 -5.19
C PRO A 60 -4.58 12.60 -6.68
N LEU A 61 -3.61 12.24 -7.53
CA LEU A 61 -3.83 12.05 -8.96
C LEU A 61 -4.73 10.83 -9.20
N TYR A 62 -4.39 9.70 -8.58
CA TYR A 62 -5.18 8.47 -8.64
C TYR A 62 -6.62 8.69 -8.17
N ILE A 63 -6.84 9.37 -7.04
CA ILE A 63 -8.18 9.66 -6.53
C ILE A 63 -8.94 10.59 -7.47
N ALA A 64 -8.28 11.61 -8.04
CA ALA A 64 -8.89 12.47 -9.05
C ALA A 64 -9.34 11.67 -10.29
N GLY A 65 -8.51 10.77 -10.77
CA GLY A 65 -8.84 9.84 -11.86
C GLY A 65 -10.00 8.92 -11.52
N VAL A 66 -9.98 8.29 -10.35
CA VAL A 66 -11.03 7.36 -9.88
C VAL A 66 -12.37 8.07 -9.69
N VAL A 67 -12.39 9.18 -8.96
CA VAL A 67 -13.64 9.95 -8.74
C VAL A 67 -14.16 10.52 -10.05
N GLY A 68 -13.26 10.99 -10.93
CA GLY A 68 -13.60 11.53 -12.24
C GLY A 68 -14.24 10.53 -13.20
N THR A 69 -13.93 9.23 -13.07
CA THR A 69 -14.40 8.17 -13.98
C THR A 69 -15.44 7.24 -13.37
N ARG A 70 -15.37 7.02 -12.03
CA ARG A 70 -16.16 6.00 -11.32
C ARG A 70 -16.85 6.53 -10.05
N GLY A 71 -16.84 7.85 -9.83
CA GLY A 71 -17.40 8.45 -8.62
C GLY A 71 -16.64 8.10 -7.34
N ILE A 72 -17.17 8.56 -6.19
CA ILE A 72 -16.55 8.32 -4.87
C ILE A 72 -16.51 6.82 -4.56
N ALA A 73 -17.54 6.06 -4.94
CA ALA A 73 -17.58 4.60 -4.73
C ALA A 73 -16.42 3.87 -5.42
N GLY A 74 -15.81 4.43 -6.48
CA GLY A 74 -14.59 3.91 -7.11
C GLY A 74 -13.43 3.69 -6.15
N ASN A 75 -13.38 4.46 -5.07
CA ASN A 75 -12.34 4.36 -4.05
C ASN A 75 -12.37 3.04 -3.25
N TRP A 76 -13.43 2.24 -3.34
CA TRP A 76 -13.43 0.90 -2.75
C TRP A 76 -12.29 0.02 -3.30
N GLU A 77 -11.73 0.35 -4.45
CA GLU A 77 -10.53 -0.30 -5.01
C GLU A 77 -9.35 -0.27 -4.02
N TRP A 78 -9.16 0.81 -3.28
CA TRP A 78 -8.13 0.93 -2.25
C TRP A 78 -8.69 0.93 -0.81
N TRP A 79 -9.93 1.38 -0.58
CA TRP A 79 -10.56 1.33 0.75
C TRP A 79 -10.70 -0.09 1.29
N SER A 80 -10.92 -1.08 0.41
CA SER A 80 -11.03 -2.49 0.80
C SER A 80 -9.80 -3.02 1.55
N PHE A 81 -8.62 -2.47 1.30
CA PHE A 81 -7.41 -2.78 2.08
C PHE A 81 -7.50 -2.36 3.55
N GLY A 82 -8.45 -1.50 3.91
CA GLY A 82 -8.76 -1.20 5.32
C GLY A 82 -9.09 -2.44 6.13
N MET A 83 -9.72 -3.45 5.52
CA MET A 83 -9.96 -4.75 6.18
C MET A 83 -8.64 -5.48 6.46
N THR A 84 -7.72 -5.54 5.48
CA THR A 84 -6.36 -6.09 5.68
C THR A 84 -5.63 -5.38 6.82
N HIS A 85 -5.68 -4.05 6.81
CA HIS A 85 -4.95 -3.25 7.80
C HIS A 85 -5.55 -3.35 9.20
N VAL A 86 -6.87 -3.55 9.34
CA VAL A 86 -7.50 -3.85 10.63
C VAL A 86 -7.14 -5.26 11.12
N VAL A 87 -7.13 -6.25 10.22
CA VAL A 87 -6.64 -7.60 10.55
C VAL A 87 -5.19 -7.55 11.00
N MET A 88 -4.36 -6.74 10.34
CA MET A 88 -2.97 -6.52 10.74
C MET A 88 -2.83 -6.04 12.19
N ILE A 89 -3.72 -5.16 12.67
CA ILE A 89 -3.66 -4.61 14.04
C ILE A 89 -3.66 -5.73 15.08
N TYR A 90 -4.67 -6.58 15.05
CA TYR A 90 -4.93 -7.53 16.13
C TYR A 90 -4.34 -8.91 15.90
N VAL A 91 -4.21 -9.30 14.62
CA VAL A 91 -3.77 -10.64 14.27
C VAL A 91 -2.26 -10.69 14.01
N PHE A 92 -1.73 -9.77 13.22
CA PHE A 92 -0.37 -9.92 12.68
C PHE A 92 0.70 -9.02 13.32
N ALA A 93 0.37 -7.80 13.76
CA ALA A 93 1.38 -6.84 14.22
C ALA A 93 2.26 -7.39 15.36
N ARG A 94 1.65 -8.09 16.34
CA ARG A 94 2.37 -8.72 17.44
C ARG A 94 3.24 -9.89 16.96
N MET A 95 2.73 -10.72 16.04
CA MET A 95 3.48 -11.86 15.51
C MET A 95 4.68 -11.39 14.69
N TRP A 96 4.52 -10.36 13.85
CA TRP A 96 5.62 -9.74 13.12
C TRP A 96 6.69 -9.18 14.07
N ARG A 97 6.29 -8.47 15.11
CA ARG A 97 7.26 -7.94 16.08
C ARG A 97 8.00 -9.05 16.83
N ARG A 98 7.29 -10.12 17.21
CA ARG A 98 7.83 -11.27 17.95
C ARG A 98 8.77 -12.13 17.09
N SER A 99 8.57 -12.20 15.80
CA SER A 99 9.43 -12.98 14.90
C SER A 99 10.87 -12.42 14.81
N GLU A 100 11.09 -11.14 15.19
CA GLU A 100 12.41 -10.48 15.24
C GLU A 100 13.23 -10.57 13.96
N ILE A 101 12.57 -10.55 12.81
CA ILE A 101 13.18 -10.57 11.49
C ILE A 101 13.50 -9.16 10.99
N VAL A 102 14.32 -9.07 9.94
CA VAL A 102 14.63 -7.83 9.21
C VAL A 102 13.71 -7.66 8.01
N THR A 103 13.41 -8.77 7.31
CA THR A 103 12.56 -8.81 6.12
C THR A 103 11.52 -9.92 6.23
N ASP A 104 10.41 -9.80 5.50
CA ASP A 104 9.43 -10.90 5.44
C ASP A 104 9.89 -12.10 4.59
N ALA A 105 10.94 -11.93 3.78
CA ALA A 105 11.62 -13.04 3.12
C ALA A 105 12.39 -13.91 4.12
N GLU A 106 12.99 -13.30 5.16
CA GLU A 106 13.65 -14.02 6.24
C GLU A 106 12.68 -14.92 7.03
N LEU A 107 11.39 -14.51 7.15
CA LEU A 107 10.36 -15.34 7.76
C LEU A 107 10.26 -16.73 7.12
N THR A 108 10.58 -16.87 5.84
CA THR A 108 10.48 -18.15 5.14
C THR A 108 11.41 -19.20 5.76
N GLU A 109 12.64 -18.84 6.12
CA GLU A 109 13.57 -19.78 6.78
C GLU A 109 13.29 -19.92 8.28
N LEU A 110 12.59 -18.99 8.92
CA LEU A 110 12.08 -19.16 10.27
C LEU A 110 10.90 -20.14 10.31
N ARG A 111 10.04 -20.11 9.28
CA ARG A 111 8.79 -20.88 9.20
C ARG A 111 8.96 -22.23 8.55
N TYR A 112 9.88 -22.38 7.63
CA TYR A 112 10.11 -23.54 6.80
C TYR A 112 11.56 -24.02 6.89
N GLY A 113 11.78 -25.31 6.58
CA GLY A 113 13.11 -25.91 6.65
C GLY A 113 13.68 -26.32 5.28
N GLY A 114 14.95 -26.68 5.30
CA GLY A 114 15.62 -27.29 4.16
C GLY A 114 15.91 -26.35 2.98
N SER A 115 16.35 -26.93 1.87
CA SER A 115 16.75 -26.17 0.67
C SER A 115 15.60 -25.44 0.01
N MET A 116 14.36 -25.95 0.10
CA MET A 116 13.19 -25.30 -0.49
C MET A 116 12.87 -23.97 0.21
N ALA A 117 13.07 -23.87 1.53
CA ALA A 117 12.91 -22.61 2.26
C ALA A 117 13.91 -21.55 1.79
N ALA A 118 15.18 -21.95 1.55
CA ALA A 118 16.20 -21.04 1.00
C ALA A 118 15.86 -20.60 -0.43
N VAL A 119 15.41 -21.51 -1.29
CA VAL A 119 14.94 -21.17 -2.65
C VAL A 119 13.76 -20.18 -2.59
N LEU A 120 12.77 -20.45 -1.73
CA LEU A 120 11.64 -19.54 -1.53
C LEU A 120 12.11 -18.16 -1.05
N ARG A 121 13.04 -18.10 -0.08
CA ARG A 121 13.62 -16.83 0.42
C ARG A 121 14.25 -16.04 -0.71
N GLY A 122 15.10 -16.69 -1.53
CA GLY A 122 15.76 -16.03 -2.65
C GLY A 122 14.80 -15.52 -3.73
N ILE A 123 13.84 -16.36 -4.16
CA ILE A 123 12.85 -15.97 -5.17
C ILE A 123 11.95 -14.86 -4.64
N LYS A 124 11.49 -14.95 -3.40
CA LYS A 124 10.66 -13.93 -2.76
C LYS A 124 11.41 -12.60 -2.67
N ALA A 125 12.64 -12.62 -2.21
CA ALA A 125 13.48 -11.43 -2.14
C ALA A 125 13.66 -10.78 -3.51
N PHE A 126 13.94 -11.56 -4.56
CA PHE A 126 14.09 -11.07 -5.91
C PHE A 126 12.78 -10.48 -6.47
N LEU A 127 11.66 -11.22 -6.39
CA LEU A 127 10.37 -10.78 -6.94
C LEU A 127 9.87 -9.51 -6.24
N PHE A 128 10.06 -9.41 -4.93
CA PHE A 128 9.59 -8.26 -4.18
C PHE A 128 10.52 -7.06 -4.34
N ALA A 129 11.83 -7.25 -4.35
CA ALA A 129 12.79 -6.16 -4.50
C ALA A 129 12.83 -5.57 -5.90
N VAL A 130 12.76 -6.42 -6.95
CA VAL A 130 12.99 -5.97 -8.32
C VAL A 130 11.67 -5.77 -9.06
N PRO A 131 10.93 -6.78 -9.58
CA PRO A 131 9.77 -6.47 -10.42
C PRO A 131 8.67 -5.73 -9.67
N ILE A 132 8.24 -6.21 -8.51
CA ILE A 132 7.07 -5.64 -7.81
C ILE A 132 7.38 -4.25 -7.23
N ASN A 133 8.53 -4.12 -6.57
CA ASN A 133 8.90 -2.86 -5.92
C ASN A 133 9.31 -1.79 -6.93
N CYS A 134 10.04 -2.17 -8.00
CA CYS A 134 10.45 -1.23 -9.03
C CYS A 134 9.25 -0.71 -9.84
N ILE A 135 8.20 -1.52 -10.05
CA ILE A 135 6.92 -1.04 -10.61
C ILE A 135 6.28 -0.03 -9.65
N GLY A 136 6.30 -0.29 -8.32
CA GLY A 136 5.80 0.63 -7.30
C GLY A 136 6.56 1.97 -7.28
N ILE A 137 7.89 1.94 -7.39
CA ILE A 137 8.73 3.15 -7.52
C ILE A 137 8.40 3.87 -8.83
N GLY A 138 8.29 3.13 -9.94
CA GLY A 138 7.96 3.68 -11.26
C GLY A 138 6.60 4.38 -11.27
N TYR A 139 5.63 3.83 -10.58
CA TYR A 139 4.31 4.41 -10.40
C TYR A 139 4.37 5.79 -9.68
N ALA A 140 5.12 5.89 -8.58
CA ALA A 140 5.30 7.17 -7.90
C ALA A 140 6.10 8.18 -8.74
N MET A 141 7.15 7.72 -9.45
CA MET A 141 7.93 8.56 -10.35
C MET A 141 7.09 9.07 -11.53
N LEU A 142 6.22 8.24 -12.11
CA LEU A 142 5.31 8.66 -13.17
C LEU A 142 4.37 9.77 -12.71
N ALA A 143 3.81 9.64 -11.50
CA ALA A 143 2.97 10.67 -10.93
C ALA A 143 3.73 11.99 -10.73
N MET A 144 4.99 11.93 -10.29
CA MET A 144 5.86 13.12 -10.18
C MET A 144 6.13 13.75 -11.54
N VAL A 145 6.36 12.96 -12.58
CA VAL A 145 6.52 13.46 -13.95
C VAL A 145 5.28 14.20 -14.42
N LYS A 146 4.07 13.64 -14.19
CA LYS A 146 2.80 14.32 -14.53
C LYS A 146 2.64 15.65 -13.79
N VAL A 147 3.06 15.74 -12.53
CA VAL A 147 3.04 17.01 -11.76
C VAL A 147 4.06 17.99 -12.31
N VAL A 148 5.29 17.58 -12.58
CA VAL A 148 6.35 18.41 -13.20
C VAL A 148 5.88 19.01 -14.52
N ASP A 149 5.23 18.19 -15.36
CA ASP A 149 4.69 18.59 -16.65
C ASP A 149 3.51 19.55 -16.48
N ALA A 150 2.50 19.18 -15.70
CA ALA A 150 1.30 20.01 -15.49
C ALA A 150 1.61 21.38 -14.87
N LEU A 151 2.62 21.46 -14.00
CA LEU A 151 3.07 22.70 -13.35
C LEU A 151 4.11 23.46 -14.17
N GLU A 152 4.48 22.97 -15.36
CA GLU A 152 5.50 23.58 -16.24
C GLU A 152 6.80 23.90 -15.47
N LEU A 153 7.25 22.99 -14.57
CA LEU A 153 8.37 23.27 -13.67
C LEU A 153 9.68 23.53 -14.42
N TRP A 154 9.95 22.80 -15.51
CA TRP A 154 11.15 22.99 -16.33
C TRP A 154 11.14 24.33 -17.05
N GLN A 155 9.99 24.73 -17.61
CA GLN A 155 9.81 26.00 -18.28
C GLN A 155 9.98 27.18 -17.32
N SER A 156 9.47 27.06 -16.08
CA SER A 156 9.64 28.10 -15.06
C SER A 156 11.10 28.25 -14.59
N LEU A 157 11.95 27.22 -14.81
CA LEU A 157 13.40 27.29 -14.61
C LEU A 157 14.18 27.75 -15.85
N GLY A 158 13.49 28.10 -16.94
CA GLY A 158 14.12 28.51 -18.19
C GLY A 158 14.63 27.35 -19.06
N PHE A 159 14.26 26.10 -18.76
CA PHE A 159 14.64 24.92 -19.51
C PHE A 159 13.46 24.36 -20.30
N THR A 160 13.62 24.17 -21.62
CA THR A 160 12.57 23.66 -22.51
C THR A 160 12.99 22.28 -23.07
N PRO A 161 12.69 21.17 -22.37
CA PRO A 161 13.17 19.83 -22.73
C PRO A 161 12.52 19.25 -24.02
N GLY A 162 11.48 19.88 -24.58
CA GLY A 162 10.78 19.41 -25.77
C GLY A 162 10.26 17.97 -25.62
N ASP A 163 10.41 17.13 -26.65
CA ASP A 163 9.94 15.75 -26.67
C ASP A 163 10.61 14.85 -25.62
N ASN A 164 11.71 15.29 -25.01
CA ASN A 164 12.45 14.56 -23.98
C ASN A 164 12.02 14.93 -22.55
N LEU A 165 10.93 15.67 -22.35
CA LEU A 165 10.46 16.10 -21.03
C LEU A 165 10.38 14.94 -20.02
N LYS A 166 9.74 13.86 -20.41
CA LYS A 166 9.59 12.66 -19.56
C LYS A 166 10.94 12.08 -19.14
N LEU A 167 11.89 11.96 -20.08
CA LEU A 167 13.22 11.44 -19.80
C LEU A 167 13.96 12.32 -18.79
N TRP A 168 14.02 13.64 -19.01
CA TRP A 168 14.71 14.55 -18.11
C TRP A 168 14.06 14.62 -16.73
N SER A 169 12.73 14.56 -16.66
CA SER A 169 12.00 14.52 -15.39
C SER A 169 12.28 13.23 -14.61
N VAL A 170 12.27 12.06 -15.27
CA VAL A 170 12.62 10.78 -14.62
C VAL A 170 14.06 10.80 -14.14
N VAL A 171 15.00 11.25 -14.96
CA VAL A 171 16.43 11.32 -14.59
C VAL A 171 16.66 12.31 -13.43
N GLY A 172 16.09 13.51 -13.50
CA GLY A 172 16.25 14.52 -12.46
C GLY A 172 15.69 14.06 -11.11
N VAL A 173 14.47 13.49 -11.13
CA VAL A 173 13.83 12.93 -9.95
C VAL A 173 14.64 11.77 -9.37
N SER A 174 15.20 10.89 -10.22
CA SER A 174 16.02 9.75 -9.77
C SER A 174 17.31 10.19 -9.08
N ILE A 175 18.02 11.15 -9.66
CA ILE A 175 19.24 11.72 -9.06
C ILE A 175 18.92 12.34 -7.70
N PHE A 176 17.86 13.14 -7.63
CA PHE A 176 17.42 13.76 -6.39
C PHE A 176 17.11 12.75 -5.29
N VAL A 177 16.36 11.69 -5.62
CA VAL A 177 16.02 10.62 -4.67
C VAL A 177 17.27 9.87 -4.19
N LEU A 178 18.21 9.56 -5.08
CA LEU A 178 19.45 8.87 -4.70
C LEU A 178 20.31 9.68 -3.73
N LEU A 179 20.39 10.98 -3.93
CA LEU A 179 21.12 11.89 -3.02
C LEU A 179 20.52 11.88 -1.61
N TYR A 180 19.21 11.72 -1.52
CA TYR A 180 18.49 11.74 -0.25
C TYR A 180 18.39 10.36 0.41
N ALA A 181 17.88 9.34 -0.29
CA ALA A 181 17.53 8.04 0.29
C ALA A 181 18.74 7.14 0.58
N GLY A 182 19.83 7.28 -0.17
CA GLY A 182 21.02 6.40 -0.07
C GLY A 182 21.85 6.58 1.21
N VAL A 183 21.61 7.64 1.99
CA VAL A 183 22.50 8.04 3.10
C VAL A 183 21.91 7.74 4.48
N SER A 184 20.60 7.82 4.66
CA SER A 184 19.99 7.99 5.99
C SER A 184 19.48 6.72 6.69
N GLY A 185 19.37 5.56 6.02
CA GLY A 185 18.79 4.33 6.57
C GLY A 185 17.36 4.54 7.12
N LEU A 186 16.78 3.53 7.79
CA LEU A 186 15.37 3.57 8.24
C LEU A 186 15.11 4.66 9.28
N TRP A 187 16.05 4.98 10.18
CA TRP A 187 15.88 6.06 11.17
C TRP A 187 15.66 7.42 10.49
N GLY A 188 16.48 7.72 9.49
CA GLY A 188 16.33 8.98 8.72
C GLY A 188 15.01 9.01 7.97
N VAL A 189 14.65 7.92 7.30
CA VAL A 189 13.37 7.80 6.59
C VAL A 189 12.19 8.05 7.55
N VAL A 190 12.14 7.37 8.69
CA VAL A 190 10.99 7.44 9.62
C VAL A 190 10.84 8.83 10.26
N VAL A 191 11.94 9.49 10.60
CA VAL A 191 11.88 10.85 11.17
C VAL A 191 11.49 11.88 10.11
N THR A 192 12.04 11.79 8.91
CA THR A 192 11.61 12.67 7.81
C THR A 192 10.16 12.42 7.41
N ASP A 193 9.71 11.16 7.37
CA ASP A 193 8.31 10.77 7.12
C ASP A 193 7.33 11.49 8.05
N PHE A 194 7.71 11.67 9.32
CA PHE A 194 6.85 12.37 10.28
C PHE A 194 6.56 13.80 9.83
N PHE A 195 7.61 14.57 9.52
CA PHE A 195 7.42 15.94 9.05
C PHE A 195 6.77 16.02 7.67
N GLN A 196 7.14 15.11 6.77
CA GLN A 196 6.61 15.03 5.42
C GLN A 196 5.12 14.70 5.40
N PHE A 197 4.66 13.81 6.28
CA PHE A 197 3.24 13.48 6.40
C PHE A 197 2.40 14.70 6.76
N PHE A 198 2.79 15.45 7.79
CA PHE A 198 2.02 16.62 8.22
C PHE A 198 2.07 17.74 7.19
N LEU A 199 3.21 17.95 6.53
CA LEU A 199 3.31 18.92 5.44
C LEU A 199 2.41 18.52 4.26
N ALA A 200 2.42 17.24 3.87
CA ALA A 200 1.62 16.73 2.77
C ALA A 200 0.10 16.79 3.08
N LEU A 201 -0.29 16.44 4.31
CA LEU A 201 -1.67 16.58 4.77
C LEU A 201 -2.13 18.04 4.78
N PHE A 202 -1.30 18.93 5.29
CA PHE A 202 -1.57 20.38 5.27
C PHE A 202 -1.75 20.89 3.84
N GLY A 203 -0.85 20.52 2.91
CA GLY A 203 -0.97 20.87 1.50
C GLY A 203 -2.30 20.39 0.88
N ALA A 204 -2.69 19.15 1.12
CA ALA A 204 -3.95 18.60 0.63
C ALA A 204 -5.19 19.37 1.18
N ILE A 205 -5.18 19.74 2.45
CA ILE A 205 -6.25 20.52 3.08
C ILE A 205 -6.30 21.95 2.48
N VAL A 206 -5.15 22.59 2.27
CA VAL A 206 -5.08 23.92 1.66
C VAL A 206 -5.67 23.93 0.25
N VAL A 207 -5.31 22.93 -0.58
CA VAL A 207 -5.89 22.79 -1.93
C VAL A 207 -7.40 22.59 -1.86
N ALA A 208 -7.89 21.71 -0.96
CA ALA A 208 -9.31 21.45 -0.80
C ALA A 208 -10.09 22.70 -0.39
N ILE A 209 -9.58 23.47 0.57
CA ILE A 209 -10.21 24.73 1.03
C ILE A 209 -10.24 25.76 -0.11
N ALA A 210 -9.11 25.98 -0.80
CA ALA A 210 -9.02 26.93 -1.90
C ALA A 210 -9.98 26.56 -3.03
N ALA A 211 -9.99 25.29 -3.45
CA ALA A 211 -10.86 24.78 -4.51
C ALA A 211 -12.35 24.89 -4.17
N VAL A 212 -12.75 24.52 -2.93
CA VAL A 212 -14.14 24.62 -2.47
C VAL A 212 -14.60 26.08 -2.38
N ASN A 213 -13.75 26.98 -1.88
CA ASN A 213 -14.09 28.40 -1.81
C ASN A 213 -14.31 29.02 -3.20
N HIS A 214 -13.54 28.55 -4.20
CA HIS A 214 -13.69 29.01 -5.58
C HIS A 214 -15.06 28.69 -6.19
N VAL A 215 -15.62 27.51 -5.90
CA VAL A 215 -16.94 27.08 -6.40
C VAL A 215 -18.11 27.56 -5.52
N GLY A 216 -17.86 28.41 -4.51
CA GLY A 216 -18.90 28.97 -3.65
C GLY A 216 -19.22 28.17 -2.37
N GLY A 217 -18.37 27.20 -2.00
CA GLY A 217 -18.50 26.40 -0.78
C GLY A 217 -19.06 24.99 -1.02
N MET A 218 -19.07 24.18 0.05
CA MET A 218 -19.46 22.75 -0.05
C MET A 218 -20.91 22.54 -0.52
N ARG A 219 -21.84 23.42 -0.15
CA ARG A 219 -23.24 23.30 -0.59
C ARG A 219 -23.35 23.49 -2.10
N GLU A 220 -22.69 24.50 -2.61
CA GLU A 220 -22.68 24.79 -4.04
C GLU A 220 -21.98 23.68 -4.83
N LEU A 221 -20.84 23.20 -4.33
CA LEU A 221 -20.14 22.07 -4.92
C LEU A 221 -21.05 20.83 -5.06
N VAL A 222 -21.74 20.44 -3.99
CA VAL A 222 -22.63 19.27 -4.01
C VAL A 222 -23.77 19.46 -5.01
N GLN A 223 -24.37 20.65 -5.08
CA GLN A 223 -25.42 20.97 -6.03
C GLN A 223 -24.91 20.92 -7.49
N GLN A 224 -23.75 21.51 -7.77
CA GLN A 224 -23.16 21.52 -9.10
C GLN A 224 -22.78 20.10 -9.57
N VAL A 225 -22.21 19.27 -8.69
CA VAL A 225 -21.92 17.86 -8.98
C VAL A 225 -23.20 17.11 -9.34
N GLN A 226 -24.29 17.30 -8.60
CA GLN A 226 -25.59 16.66 -8.87
C GLN A 226 -26.21 17.12 -10.20
N GLN A 227 -26.01 18.36 -10.60
CA GLN A 227 -26.56 18.92 -11.84
C GLN A 227 -25.77 18.55 -13.09
N HIS A 228 -24.45 18.46 -12.98
CA HIS A 228 -23.55 18.27 -14.15
C HIS A 228 -23.09 16.82 -14.35
N SER A 229 -23.28 15.94 -13.37
CA SER A 229 -22.87 14.55 -13.49
C SER A 229 -24.01 13.64 -13.90
N ALA A 230 -23.84 12.95 -15.01
CA ALA A 230 -24.75 11.87 -15.42
C ALA A 230 -24.67 10.63 -14.52
N GLN A 231 -23.72 10.58 -13.60
CA GLN A 231 -23.44 9.45 -12.71
C GLN A 231 -23.77 9.78 -11.26
N ASP A 232 -23.98 8.75 -10.46
CA ASP A 232 -24.20 8.84 -9.01
C ASP A 232 -22.86 9.05 -8.26
N VAL A 233 -22.17 10.13 -8.61
CA VAL A 233 -20.78 10.42 -8.21
C VAL A 233 -20.62 10.51 -6.70
N LEU A 234 -21.61 11.04 -5.99
CA LEU A 234 -21.56 11.28 -4.54
C LEU A 234 -21.83 10.04 -3.69
N THR A 235 -22.18 8.92 -4.29
CA THR A 235 -22.51 7.69 -3.59
C THR A 235 -21.27 7.06 -2.95
N LEU A 236 -21.30 6.84 -1.63
CA LEU A 236 -20.21 6.21 -0.89
C LEU A 236 -20.19 4.68 -1.07
N VAL A 237 -21.37 4.07 -1.17
CA VAL A 237 -21.56 2.64 -1.43
C VAL A 237 -22.48 2.52 -2.64
N PRO A 238 -22.14 1.72 -3.67
CA PRO A 238 -22.89 1.68 -4.94
C PRO A 238 -24.21 0.89 -4.81
N VAL A 239 -24.93 1.11 -3.69
CA VAL A 239 -26.21 0.46 -3.37
C VAL A 239 -27.22 1.52 -2.98
N ARG A 240 -28.40 1.52 -3.60
CA ARG A 240 -29.55 2.36 -3.24
C ARG A 240 -30.54 1.56 -2.41
N ILE A 241 -31.06 2.21 -1.38
CA ILE A 241 -32.14 1.66 -0.55
C ILE A 241 -33.45 2.33 -0.97
N GLY A 242 -34.38 1.53 -1.50
CA GLY A 242 -35.69 2.02 -2.00
C GLY A 242 -35.60 2.57 -3.43
N GLY A 243 -36.70 2.55 -4.17
CA GLY A 243 -36.86 3.04 -5.54
C GLY A 243 -37.49 2.02 -6.48
N GLU A 244 -37.55 2.32 -7.76
CA GLU A 244 -38.21 1.46 -8.78
C GLU A 244 -37.56 0.07 -8.96
N GLY A 245 -36.32 -0.15 -8.43
CA GLY A 245 -35.59 -1.41 -8.47
C GLY A 245 -35.79 -2.35 -7.27
N GLY A 246 -36.64 -1.98 -6.32
CA GLY A 246 -36.89 -2.76 -5.11
C GLY A 246 -36.29 -2.18 -3.83
N TRP A 247 -36.32 -2.97 -2.72
CA TRP A 247 -35.83 -2.53 -1.42
C TRP A 247 -34.32 -2.27 -1.41
N LEU A 248 -33.55 -3.03 -2.18
CA LEU A 248 -32.10 -2.89 -2.38
C LEU A 248 -31.81 -2.98 -3.86
N ALA A 249 -31.29 -1.91 -4.46
CA ALA A 249 -30.95 -1.85 -5.87
C ALA A 249 -29.48 -1.43 -6.06
N TRP A 250 -28.85 -1.97 -7.10
CA TRP A 250 -27.51 -1.55 -7.50
C TRP A 250 -27.55 -0.19 -8.19
N SER A 251 -26.64 0.70 -7.88
CA SER A 251 -26.48 1.96 -8.61
C SER A 251 -25.61 1.73 -9.86
N GLU A 252 -26.24 1.51 -11.01
CA GLU A 252 -25.52 1.38 -12.29
C GLU A 252 -24.71 2.64 -12.63
N MET A 253 -25.13 3.78 -12.11
CA MET A 253 -24.47 5.07 -12.32
C MET A 253 -23.24 5.28 -11.40
N ALA A 254 -22.96 4.37 -10.48
CA ALA A 254 -21.79 4.46 -9.60
C ALA A 254 -20.45 4.08 -10.28
N GLY A 255 -20.47 3.74 -11.57
CA GLY A 255 -19.27 3.47 -12.37
C GLY A 255 -18.48 2.22 -11.98
N ILE A 256 -19.05 1.34 -11.12
CA ILE A 256 -18.44 0.08 -10.69
C ILE A 256 -19.43 -1.05 -10.91
N SER A 257 -18.98 -2.16 -11.53
CA SER A 257 -19.80 -3.36 -11.65
C SER A 257 -20.03 -4.06 -10.30
N VAL A 258 -21.12 -4.82 -10.18
CA VAL A 258 -21.42 -5.64 -8.98
C VAL A 258 -20.27 -6.60 -8.69
N SER A 259 -19.77 -7.30 -9.72
CA SER A 259 -18.65 -8.25 -9.60
C SER A 259 -17.40 -7.60 -9.05
N THR A 260 -17.04 -6.43 -9.55
CA THR A 260 -15.88 -5.67 -9.08
C THR A 260 -16.04 -5.22 -7.62
N PHE A 261 -17.21 -4.70 -7.24
CA PHE A 261 -17.45 -4.29 -5.86
C PHE A 261 -17.43 -5.47 -4.89
N LEU A 262 -18.07 -6.59 -5.26
CA LEU A 262 -18.03 -7.81 -4.45
C LEU A 262 -16.61 -8.36 -4.32
N ALA A 263 -15.80 -8.30 -5.39
CA ALA A 263 -14.40 -8.68 -5.32
C ALA A 263 -13.61 -7.80 -4.35
N TYR A 264 -13.86 -6.48 -4.32
CA TYR A 264 -13.21 -5.58 -3.36
C TYR A 264 -13.57 -5.93 -1.91
N ILE A 265 -14.85 -6.20 -1.62
CA ILE A 265 -15.32 -6.47 -0.25
C ILE A 265 -14.96 -7.88 0.22
N PHE A 266 -15.06 -8.91 -0.63
CA PHE A 266 -14.96 -10.30 -0.21
C PHE A 266 -13.68 -11.02 -0.63
N LEU A 267 -12.89 -10.47 -1.57
CA LEU A 267 -11.72 -11.15 -2.11
C LEU A 267 -10.42 -10.38 -1.90
N GLN A 268 -10.34 -9.14 -2.35
CA GLN A 268 -9.09 -8.39 -2.53
C GLN A 268 -8.28 -8.29 -1.24
N TRP A 269 -8.91 -8.03 -0.12
CA TRP A 269 -8.25 -7.77 1.15
C TRP A 269 -7.48 -8.99 1.71
N TRP A 270 -7.89 -10.23 1.39
CA TRP A 270 -7.19 -11.43 1.84
C TRP A 270 -6.41 -12.14 0.72
N ALA A 271 -6.77 -11.93 -0.54
CA ALA A 271 -6.10 -12.58 -1.68
C ALA A 271 -4.79 -11.89 -2.07
N PHE A 272 -4.60 -10.63 -1.68
CA PHE A 272 -3.45 -9.83 -2.04
C PHE A 272 -2.22 -10.16 -1.20
N ARG A 273 -1.02 -10.00 -1.78
CA ARG A 273 0.29 -10.32 -1.19
C ARG A 273 0.63 -9.63 0.14
N ARG A 274 -0.16 -8.66 0.57
CA ARG A 274 -0.02 -7.96 1.85
C ARG A 274 -1.08 -8.36 2.88
N SER A 275 -1.78 -9.45 2.66
CA SER A 275 -2.91 -9.89 3.49
C SER A 275 -2.56 -10.15 4.96
N ASP A 276 -1.29 -10.46 5.26
CA ASP A 276 -0.77 -10.62 6.61
C ASP A 276 0.01 -9.39 7.13
N GLY A 277 -0.17 -8.23 6.49
CA GLY A 277 0.54 -7.01 6.81
C GLY A 277 1.95 -6.94 6.24
N GLY A 278 2.25 -7.79 5.23
CA GLY A 278 3.55 -7.89 4.57
C GLY A 278 4.01 -6.62 3.84
N GLY A 279 5.25 -6.65 3.37
CA GLY A 279 5.86 -5.57 2.62
C GLY A 279 6.48 -4.48 3.51
N GLU A 280 6.42 -3.24 3.07
CA GLU A 280 7.03 -2.09 3.75
C GLU A 280 6.52 -1.84 5.18
N PHE A 281 5.33 -2.32 5.52
CA PHE A 281 4.78 -2.19 6.89
C PHE A 281 5.53 -3.06 7.89
N ILE A 282 6.01 -4.24 7.47
CA ILE A 282 6.74 -5.15 8.35
C ILE A 282 7.96 -4.49 8.97
N GLN A 283 8.72 -3.71 8.16
CA GLN A 283 9.89 -3.01 8.70
C GLN A 283 9.54 -2.11 9.88
N ARG A 284 8.39 -1.39 9.81
CA ARG A 284 7.92 -0.50 10.88
C ARG A 284 7.40 -1.28 12.08
N LEU A 285 6.66 -2.36 11.85
CA LEU A 285 6.16 -3.24 12.91
C LEU A 285 7.31 -3.96 13.62
N ALA A 286 8.27 -4.51 12.85
CA ALA A 286 9.47 -5.14 13.40
C ALA A 286 10.42 -4.16 14.11
N ALA A 287 10.42 -2.89 13.70
CA ALA A 287 11.21 -1.82 14.30
C ALA A 287 10.57 -1.22 15.56
N ALA A 288 9.31 -1.52 15.88
CA ALA A 288 8.63 -1.03 17.08
C ALA A 288 9.32 -1.56 18.35
N LYS A 289 9.31 -0.76 19.44
CA LYS A 289 9.94 -1.12 20.72
C LYS A 289 9.39 -2.41 21.31
N THR A 290 8.07 -2.58 21.29
CA THR A 290 7.35 -3.72 21.87
C THR A 290 6.20 -4.16 20.98
N GLU A 291 5.62 -5.34 21.25
CA GLU A 291 4.42 -5.83 20.55
C GLU A 291 3.22 -4.88 20.73
N ALA A 292 3.05 -4.28 21.91
CA ALA A 292 2.00 -3.30 22.16
C ALA A 292 2.21 -2.01 21.37
N GLU A 293 3.46 -1.58 21.21
CA GLU A 293 3.79 -0.42 20.37
C GLU A 293 3.52 -0.70 18.88
N ALA A 294 3.77 -1.93 18.40
CA ALA A 294 3.44 -2.33 17.03
C ALA A 294 1.91 -2.30 16.78
N GLU A 295 1.10 -2.79 17.72
CA GLU A 295 -0.37 -2.73 17.64
C GLU A 295 -0.88 -1.28 17.61
N LYS A 296 -0.36 -0.41 18.50
CA LYS A 296 -0.72 1.01 18.54
C LYS A 296 -0.29 1.73 17.24
N ALA A 297 0.89 1.41 16.71
CA ALA A 297 1.36 1.97 15.44
C ALA A 297 0.41 1.63 14.28
N ALA A 298 -0.02 0.37 14.19
CA ALA A 298 -0.98 -0.07 13.20
C ALA A 298 -2.35 0.63 13.36
N TRP A 299 -2.85 0.86 14.57
CA TRP A 299 -4.06 1.64 14.82
C TRP A 299 -3.90 3.09 14.36
N PHE A 300 -2.82 3.74 14.75
CA PHE A 300 -2.56 5.14 14.42
C PHE A 300 -2.46 5.34 12.90
N PHE A 301 -1.77 4.41 12.23
CA PHE A 301 -1.73 4.35 10.78
C PHE A 301 -3.14 4.29 10.17
N ASN A 302 -4.02 3.38 10.63
CA ASN A 302 -5.35 3.23 10.08
C ASN A 302 -6.21 4.50 10.23
N ILE A 303 -6.13 5.18 11.38
CA ILE A 303 -6.84 6.45 11.60
C ILE A 303 -6.35 7.52 10.62
N LEU A 304 -5.03 7.72 10.54
CA LEU A 304 -4.44 8.72 9.65
C LEU A 304 -4.75 8.42 8.19
N HIS A 305 -4.67 7.15 7.80
CA HIS A 305 -4.80 6.71 6.41
C HIS A 305 -6.25 6.76 5.90
N TYR A 306 -7.22 6.24 6.65
CA TYR A 306 -8.60 6.10 6.16
C TYR A 306 -9.51 7.23 6.62
N VAL A 307 -9.40 7.70 7.86
CA VAL A 307 -10.34 8.67 8.42
C VAL A 307 -9.90 10.10 8.13
N VAL A 308 -8.60 10.40 8.28
CA VAL A 308 -8.12 11.80 8.22
C VAL A 308 -7.84 12.24 6.79
N ARG A 309 -6.97 11.54 6.06
CA ARG A 309 -6.41 12.05 4.80
C ARG A 309 -7.27 11.82 3.56
N THR A 310 -8.24 10.92 3.60
CA THR A 310 -9.07 10.54 2.45
C THR A 310 -9.85 11.71 1.87
N TRP A 311 -10.48 12.49 2.72
CA TRP A 311 -11.50 13.45 2.31
C TRP A 311 -11.00 14.69 1.60
N PRO A 312 -9.86 15.32 1.96
CA PRO A 312 -9.33 16.43 1.19
C PRO A 312 -9.17 16.11 -0.30
N TRP A 313 -8.68 14.92 -0.64
CA TRP A 313 -8.50 14.52 -2.04
C TRP A 313 -9.80 14.23 -2.78
N VAL A 314 -10.76 13.59 -2.10
CA VAL A 314 -12.10 13.35 -2.66
C VAL A 314 -12.79 14.67 -2.99
N VAL A 315 -12.71 15.65 -2.08
CA VAL A 315 -13.27 16.98 -2.29
C VAL A 315 -12.62 17.70 -3.48
N VAL A 316 -11.28 17.68 -3.56
CA VAL A 316 -10.56 18.28 -4.70
C VAL A 316 -10.95 17.60 -6.02
N ALA A 317 -11.10 16.27 -6.03
CA ALA A 317 -11.53 15.53 -7.20
C ALA A 317 -12.96 15.92 -7.65
N LEU A 318 -13.89 16.15 -6.71
CA LEU A 318 -15.24 16.65 -7.01
C LEU A 318 -15.21 18.07 -7.59
N VAL A 319 -14.36 18.96 -7.06
CA VAL A 319 -14.18 20.31 -7.64
C VAL A 319 -13.62 20.21 -9.06
N ALA A 320 -12.64 19.34 -9.30
CA ALA A 320 -12.07 19.14 -10.62
C ALA A 320 -13.11 18.66 -11.66
N LEU A 321 -14.09 17.85 -11.25
CA LEU A 321 -15.21 17.43 -12.10
C LEU A 321 -16.07 18.62 -12.55
N VAL A 322 -16.31 19.56 -11.66
CA VAL A 322 -17.16 20.72 -11.93
C VAL A 322 -16.43 21.78 -12.74
N VAL A 323 -15.17 22.06 -12.37
CA VAL A 323 -14.38 23.14 -12.98
C VAL A 323 -13.82 22.72 -14.35
N TYR A 324 -13.48 21.45 -14.51
CA TYR A 324 -12.90 20.92 -15.75
C TYR A 324 -13.72 19.74 -16.30
N PRO A 325 -14.96 19.96 -16.75
CA PRO A 325 -15.86 18.87 -17.19
C PRO A 325 -15.31 18.08 -18.37
N ASP A 326 -14.54 18.73 -19.26
CA ASP A 326 -14.00 18.12 -20.49
C ASP A 326 -12.53 17.68 -20.35
N LEU A 327 -12.00 17.55 -19.12
CA LEU A 327 -10.62 17.14 -18.90
C LEU A 327 -10.40 15.69 -19.35
N GLY A 328 -9.60 15.49 -20.41
CA GLY A 328 -9.35 14.16 -20.98
C GLY A 328 -8.63 13.22 -20.01
N ASP A 329 -7.56 13.68 -19.37
CA ASP A 329 -6.88 12.96 -18.28
C ASP A 329 -7.32 13.50 -16.92
N ARG A 330 -8.23 12.79 -16.25
CA ARG A 330 -8.80 13.17 -14.95
C ARG A 330 -7.75 13.22 -13.84
N GLU A 331 -6.62 12.51 -13.96
CA GLU A 331 -5.53 12.55 -12.98
C GLU A 331 -4.89 13.94 -12.88
N LEU A 332 -4.94 14.73 -13.97
CA LEU A 332 -4.42 16.11 -14.00
C LEU A 332 -5.32 17.13 -13.28
N GLY A 333 -6.51 16.75 -12.83
CA GLY A 333 -7.43 17.67 -12.13
C GLY A 333 -6.80 18.29 -10.88
N TYR A 334 -6.08 17.51 -10.08
CA TYR A 334 -5.45 18.00 -8.86
C TYR A 334 -4.35 19.05 -9.12
N PRO A 335 -3.32 18.81 -9.96
CA PRO A 335 -2.29 19.80 -10.23
C PRO A 335 -2.82 21.04 -10.95
N LYS A 336 -3.86 20.93 -11.80
CA LYS A 336 -4.48 22.09 -12.44
C LYS A 336 -5.18 23.00 -11.44
N LEU A 337 -5.96 22.44 -10.49
CA LEU A 337 -6.59 23.23 -9.44
C LEU A 337 -5.56 23.97 -8.56
N MET A 338 -4.40 23.36 -8.33
CA MET A 338 -3.32 24.04 -7.61
C MET A 338 -2.83 25.30 -8.34
N LEU A 339 -2.59 25.19 -9.65
CA LEU A 339 -2.14 26.33 -10.47
C LEU A 339 -3.16 27.45 -10.54
N ASP A 340 -4.42 27.10 -10.74
CA ASP A 340 -5.47 28.08 -11.02
C ASP A 340 -5.94 28.81 -9.75
N PHE A 341 -5.87 28.16 -8.56
CA PHE A 341 -6.52 28.69 -7.35
C PHE A 341 -5.58 29.01 -6.21
N LEU A 342 -4.30 28.63 -6.26
CA LEU A 342 -3.39 28.95 -5.17
C LEU A 342 -2.59 30.22 -5.46
N PRO A 343 -2.58 31.17 -4.51
CA PRO A 343 -1.70 32.32 -4.63
C PRO A 343 -0.23 31.94 -4.45
N PRO A 344 0.71 32.80 -4.92
CA PRO A 344 2.13 32.62 -4.66
C PRO A 344 2.43 32.38 -3.18
N VAL A 345 3.51 31.66 -2.88
CA VAL A 345 3.91 31.13 -1.57
C VAL A 345 3.08 29.91 -1.16
N LEU A 346 1.73 29.95 -1.22
CA LEU A 346 0.91 28.78 -0.95
C LEU A 346 1.08 27.72 -2.04
N LEU A 347 1.19 28.12 -3.30
CA LEU A 347 1.51 27.19 -4.40
C LEU A 347 2.86 26.53 -4.16
N GLY A 348 3.90 27.29 -3.82
CA GLY A 348 5.22 26.76 -3.48
C GLY A 348 5.18 25.77 -2.31
N LEU A 349 4.40 26.08 -1.26
CA LEU A 349 4.24 25.20 -0.10
C LEU A 349 3.53 23.88 -0.45
N VAL A 350 2.50 23.95 -1.29
CA VAL A 350 1.78 22.74 -1.76
C VAL A 350 2.66 21.92 -2.71
N VAL A 351 3.44 22.54 -3.59
CA VAL A 351 4.44 21.84 -4.41
C VAL A 351 5.47 21.15 -3.51
N ALA A 352 6.00 21.85 -2.50
CA ALA A 352 6.89 21.24 -1.50
C ALA A 352 6.21 20.06 -0.78
N SER A 353 4.91 20.15 -0.49
CA SER A 353 4.15 19.06 0.12
C SER A 353 4.00 17.83 -0.77
N LEU A 354 3.83 18.01 -2.08
CA LEU A 354 3.82 16.92 -3.07
C LEU A 354 5.20 16.27 -3.22
N ILE A 355 6.25 17.08 -3.23
CA ILE A 355 7.63 16.58 -3.22
C ILE A 355 7.89 15.79 -1.93
N ALA A 356 7.41 16.27 -0.78
CA ALA A 356 7.50 15.57 0.49
C ALA A 356 6.82 14.19 0.45
N ALA A 357 5.59 14.13 -0.05
CA ALA A 357 4.85 12.90 -0.23
C ALA A 357 5.56 11.91 -1.17
N PHE A 358 6.10 12.39 -2.28
CA PHE A 358 6.91 11.61 -3.20
C PHE A 358 8.15 11.04 -2.53
N MET A 359 8.92 11.89 -1.85
CA MET A 359 10.17 11.50 -1.18
C MET A 359 9.95 10.43 -0.13
N SER A 360 8.91 10.57 0.71
CA SER A 360 8.56 9.60 1.75
C SER A 360 8.27 8.21 1.17
N THR A 361 7.46 8.13 0.13
CA THR A 361 7.12 6.86 -0.50
C THR A 361 8.32 6.22 -1.17
N VAL A 362 9.01 6.96 -2.03
CA VAL A 362 10.11 6.40 -2.83
C VAL A 362 11.30 6.01 -1.96
N SER A 363 11.66 6.81 -0.95
CA SER A 363 12.73 6.45 -0.01
C SER A 363 12.42 5.19 0.78
N THR A 364 11.16 4.99 1.16
CA THR A 364 10.70 3.75 1.80
C THR A 364 10.82 2.55 0.88
N LEU A 365 10.33 2.66 -0.36
CA LEU A 365 10.37 1.57 -1.33
C LEU A 365 11.82 1.21 -1.69
N ILE A 366 12.70 2.21 -1.85
CA ILE A 366 14.13 1.97 -2.08
C ILE A 366 14.76 1.26 -0.89
N ASN A 367 14.54 1.72 0.34
CA ASN A 367 15.07 1.09 1.54
C ASN A 367 14.56 -0.35 1.70
N TRP A 368 13.27 -0.57 1.45
CA TRP A 368 12.66 -1.90 1.48
C TRP A 368 13.25 -2.83 0.42
N GLY A 369 13.32 -2.41 -0.86
CA GLY A 369 13.95 -3.20 -1.93
C GLY A 369 15.43 -3.50 -1.69
N ALA A 370 16.18 -2.50 -1.22
CA ALA A 370 17.58 -2.66 -0.88
C ALA A 370 17.80 -3.65 0.29
N SER A 371 16.87 -3.69 1.27
CA SER A 371 16.95 -4.64 2.38
C SER A 371 16.86 -6.09 1.90
N TYR A 372 16.00 -6.40 0.95
CA TYR A 372 15.93 -7.75 0.35
C TYR A 372 17.18 -8.11 -0.43
N LEU A 373 17.66 -7.19 -1.29
CA LEU A 373 18.87 -7.46 -2.07
C LEU A 373 20.09 -7.66 -1.17
N THR A 374 20.19 -6.92 -0.08
CA THR A 374 21.33 -6.98 0.84
C THR A 374 21.22 -8.15 1.82
N ASN A 375 20.11 -8.25 2.57
CA ASN A 375 19.95 -9.26 3.62
C ASN A 375 19.66 -10.65 3.06
N ASP A 376 18.75 -10.74 2.08
CA ASP A 376 18.20 -12.02 1.65
C ASP A 376 18.90 -12.61 0.42
N LEU A 377 19.58 -11.78 -0.40
CA LEU A 377 20.36 -12.26 -1.53
C LEU A 377 21.86 -12.17 -1.26
N TYR A 378 22.38 -10.97 -0.98
CA TYR A 378 23.82 -10.78 -0.83
C TYR A 378 24.37 -11.46 0.42
N ALA A 379 23.91 -11.10 1.60
CA ALA A 379 24.39 -11.66 2.87
C ALA A 379 24.10 -13.17 2.98
N ARG A 380 22.92 -13.61 2.51
CA ARG A 380 22.51 -15.02 2.66
C ARG A 380 23.18 -15.98 1.68
N PHE A 381 23.30 -15.59 0.40
CA PHE A 381 23.73 -16.51 -0.67
C PHE A 381 25.10 -16.17 -1.27
N MET A 382 25.50 -14.90 -1.32
CA MET A 382 26.73 -14.48 -2.00
C MET A 382 27.90 -14.31 -1.03
N ARG A 383 27.67 -13.66 0.12
CA ARG A 383 28.73 -13.34 1.11
C ARG A 383 28.27 -13.54 2.55
N PRO A 384 28.07 -14.80 3.01
CA PRO A 384 27.59 -15.10 4.38
C PRO A 384 28.53 -14.60 5.49
N THR A 385 29.79 -14.34 5.16
CA THR A 385 30.83 -13.85 6.10
C THR A 385 31.12 -12.36 5.94
N ALA A 386 30.26 -11.61 5.22
CA ALA A 386 30.43 -10.18 5.01
C ALA A 386 30.45 -9.39 6.33
N THR A 387 31.34 -8.41 6.41
CA THR A 387 31.39 -7.48 7.55
C THR A 387 30.20 -6.55 7.55
N GLN A 388 29.86 -5.95 8.70
CA GLN A 388 28.75 -4.98 8.79
C GLN A 388 28.96 -3.77 7.87
N ALA A 389 30.20 -3.30 7.74
CA ALA A 389 30.55 -2.21 6.81
C ALA A 389 30.31 -2.60 5.35
N GLU A 390 30.67 -3.83 4.96
CA GLU A 390 30.41 -4.38 3.62
C GLU A 390 28.91 -4.48 3.34
N LEU A 391 28.12 -4.93 4.32
CA LEU A 391 26.66 -5.02 4.19
C LEU A 391 25.99 -3.64 4.04
N VAL A 392 26.45 -2.63 4.77
CA VAL A 392 25.97 -1.25 4.60
C VAL A 392 26.33 -0.70 3.22
N LEU A 393 27.53 -0.97 2.70
CA LEU A 393 27.92 -0.58 1.34
C LEU A 393 27.06 -1.31 0.29
N ALA A 394 26.85 -2.61 0.46
CA ALA A 394 25.95 -3.39 -0.41
C ALA A 394 24.52 -2.83 -0.41
N GLY A 395 24.02 -2.40 0.75
CA GLY A 395 22.71 -1.74 0.88
C GLY A 395 22.62 -0.43 0.09
N ARG A 396 23.66 0.38 0.10
CA ARG A 396 23.73 1.61 -0.70
C ARG A 396 23.75 1.33 -2.20
N LEU A 397 24.55 0.35 -2.64
CA LEU A 397 24.58 -0.08 -4.04
C LEU A 397 23.25 -0.67 -4.49
N ALA A 398 22.61 -1.49 -3.64
CA ALA A 398 21.28 -2.02 -3.88
C ALA A 398 20.23 -0.91 -4.04
N SER A 399 20.33 0.18 -3.25
CA SER A 399 19.45 1.35 -3.38
C SER A 399 19.58 2.02 -4.76
N VAL A 400 20.81 2.11 -5.30
CA VAL A 400 21.04 2.63 -6.67
C VAL A 400 20.39 1.71 -7.71
N ILE A 401 20.59 0.41 -7.60
CA ILE A 401 20.03 -0.60 -8.53
C ILE A 401 18.50 -0.52 -8.55
N VAL A 402 17.87 -0.52 -7.39
CA VAL A 402 16.41 -0.45 -7.26
C VAL A 402 15.86 0.85 -7.84
N THR A 403 16.55 1.98 -7.63
CA THR A 403 16.16 3.29 -8.19
C THR A 403 16.24 3.30 -9.71
N VAL A 404 17.31 2.75 -10.30
CA VAL A 404 17.46 2.69 -11.76
C VAL A 404 16.35 1.84 -12.39
N PHE A 405 16.03 0.67 -11.83
CA PHE A 405 14.94 -0.15 -12.34
C PHE A 405 13.57 0.54 -12.14
N GLY A 406 13.37 1.28 -11.05
CA GLY A 406 12.17 2.10 -10.85
C GLY A 406 12.05 3.21 -11.91
N ALA A 407 13.14 3.87 -12.26
CA ALA A 407 13.19 4.87 -13.32
C ALA A 407 12.83 4.28 -14.71
N ILE A 408 13.34 3.08 -15.01
CA ILE A 408 12.97 2.36 -16.24
C ILE A 408 11.48 2.06 -16.24
N ALA A 409 10.92 1.56 -15.15
CA ALA A 409 9.48 1.30 -15.04
C ALA A 409 8.64 2.58 -15.23
N ALA A 410 9.05 3.72 -14.66
CA ALA A 410 8.40 5.02 -14.86
C ALA A 410 8.42 5.46 -16.33
N PHE A 411 9.55 5.28 -16.99
CA PHE A 411 9.71 5.70 -18.37
C PHE A 411 8.76 4.98 -19.34
N TYR A 412 8.55 3.67 -19.11
CA TYR A 412 7.66 2.86 -19.95
C TYR A 412 6.17 2.88 -19.54
N SER A 413 5.82 3.54 -18.44
CA SER A 413 4.43 3.68 -17.98
C SER A 413 3.79 4.99 -18.46
N SER A 414 2.46 5.01 -18.63
CA SER A 414 1.72 6.20 -19.09
C SER A 414 0.54 6.59 -18.21
N ASP A 415 -0.09 5.63 -17.52
CA ASP A 415 -1.29 5.82 -16.70
C ASP A 415 -1.07 5.29 -15.29
N VAL A 416 -1.32 6.17 -14.29
CA VAL A 416 -1.06 5.87 -12.88
C VAL A 416 -2.04 4.80 -12.35
N ALA A 417 -3.33 4.92 -12.70
CA ALA A 417 -4.35 3.97 -12.25
C ALA A 417 -4.17 2.59 -12.88
N ALA A 418 -3.74 2.51 -14.15
CA ALA A 418 -3.44 1.24 -14.81
C ALA A 418 -2.27 0.51 -14.16
N VAL A 419 -1.20 1.24 -13.80
CA VAL A 419 -0.06 0.65 -13.08
C VAL A 419 -0.47 0.18 -11.69
N PHE A 420 -1.32 0.92 -10.98
CA PHE A 420 -1.85 0.48 -9.69
C PHE A 420 -2.63 -0.84 -9.79
N ARG A 421 -3.53 -0.96 -10.78
CA ARG A 421 -4.26 -2.21 -11.06
C ARG A 421 -3.33 -3.36 -11.45
N LEU A 422 -2.27 -3.09 -12.20
CA LEU A 422 -1.24 -4.09 -12.48
C LEU A 422 -0.60 -4.60 -11.19
N VAL A 423 -0.21 -3.71 -10.26
CA VAL A 423 0.35 -4.09 -8.95
C VAL A 423 -0.63 -4.94 -8.16
N ILE A 424 -1.93 -4.62 -8.18
CA ILE A 424 -2.96 -5.45 -7.54
C ILE A 424 -3.04 -6.82 -8.20
N ALA A 425 -3.11 -6.89 -9.52
CA ALA A 425 -3.24 -8.14 -10.26
C ALA A 425 -2.06 -9.10 -10.01
N ILE A 426 -0.81 -8.61 -10.16
CA ILE A 426 0.40 -9.42 -9.93
C ILE A 426 0.62 -9.78 -8.45
N GLY A 427 0.01 -9.02 -7.55
CA GLY A 427 0.04 -9.28 -6.12
C GLY A 427 -1.08 -10.18 -5.61
N THR A 428 -2.10 -10.45 -6.43
CA THR A 428 -3.25 -11.30 -6.07
C THR A 428 -2.89 -12.78 -6.22
N GLY A 429 -3.35 -13.60 -5.29
CA GLY A 429 -3.19 -15.06 -5.28
C GLY A 429 -2.46 -15.61 -4.06
N PRO A 430 -1.27 -15.11 -3.66
CA PRO A 430 -0.53 -15.67 -2.53
C PRO A 430 -1.15 -15.34 -1.16
N GLY A 431 -2.04 -14.36 -1.09
CA GLY A 431 -2.51 -13.80 0.18
C GLY A 431 -3.09 -14.83 1.16
N LEU A 432 -3.89 -15.78 0.68
CA LEU A 432 -4.45 -16.83 1.54
C LEU A 432 -3.36 -17.71 2.15
N VAL A 433 -2.36 -18.11 1.37
CA VAL A 433 -1.22 -18.91 1.88
C VAL A 433 -0.41 -18.10 2.89
N LEU A 434 -0.22 -16.79 2.66
CA LEU A 434 0.48 -15.91 3.59
C LEU A 434 -0.25 -15.77 4.94
N ILE A 435 -1.58 -15.78 4.94
CA ILE A 435 -2.38 -15.86 6.17
C ILE A 435 -2.22 -17.23 6.82
N LEU A 436 -2.44 -18.31 6.03
CA LEU A 436 -2.47 -19.67 6.55
C LEU A 436 -1.12 -20.14 7.10
N ARG A 437 0.02 -19.65 6.59
CA ARG A 437 1.35 -20.01 7.12
C ARG A 437 1.52 -19.69 8.60
N TRP A 438 0.80 -18.72 9.12
CA TRP A 438 0.81 -18.38 10.54
C TRP A 438 -0.07 -19.28 11.40
N PHE A 439 -1.14 -19.86 10.82
CA PHE A 439 -2.18 -20.55 11.57
C PHE A 439 -2.35 -22.03 11.24
N TRP A 440 -1.69 -22.53 10.19
CA TRP A 440 -1.82 -23.91 9.75
C TRP A 440 -0.46 -24.56 9.49
N TRP A 441 -0.12 -25.53 10.33
CA TRP A 441 1.14 -26.27 10.28
C TRP A 441 1.45 -26.92 8.93
N ARG A 442 0.40 -27.29 8.16
CA ARG A 442 0.53 -28.05 6.91
C ARG A 442 1.12 -27.21 5.76
N ILE A 443 0.99 -25.89 5.80
CA ILE A 443 1.59 -25.00 4.79
C ILE A 443 3.11 -25.17 4.82
N ASN A 444 3.70 -25.46 3.64
CA ASN A 444 5.14 -25.65 3.46
C ASN A 444 5.72 -24.66 2.43
N ALA A 445 7.04 -24.66 2.29
CA ALA A 445 7.77 -23.73 1.42
C ALA A 445 7.35 -23.86 -0.06
N ALA A 446 7.13 -25.09 -0.56
CA ALA A 446 6.71 -25.30 -1.94
C ALA A 446 5.32 -24.71 -2.23
N THR A 447 4.39 -24.81 -1.26
CA THR A 447 3.05 -24.23 -1.36
C THR A 447 3.09 -22.70 -1.45
N GLU A 448 3.89 -22.04 -0.60
CA GLU A 448 4.04 -20.57 -0.65
C GLU A 448 4.71 -20.14 -1.96
N LEU A 449 5.72 -20.86 -2.42
CA LEU A 449 6.38 -20.60 -3.70
C LEU A 449 5.40 -20.73 -4.88
N ALA A 450 4.63 -21.81 -4.93
CA ALA A 450 3.64 -22.05 -5.97
C ALA A 450 2.55 -20.96 -6.01
N ALA A 451 2.08 -20.51 -4.84
CA ALA A 451 1.10 -19.44 -4.73
C ALA A 451 1.68 -18.10 -5.23
N MET A 452 2.93 -17.80 -4.87
CA MET A 452 3.58 -16.54 -5.21
C MET A 452 3.92 -16.45 -6.70
N VAL A 453 4.56 -17.48 -7.25
CA VAL A 453 4.93 -17.54 -8.66
C VAL A 453 3.68 -17.66 -9.54
N GLY A 454 2.74 -18.52 -9.16
CA GLY A 454 1.46 -18.69 -9.87
C GLY A 454 0.68 -17.39 -9.94
N GLY A 455 0.48 -16.70 -8.80
CA GLY A 455 -0.22 -15.40 -8.75
C GLY A 455 0.48 -14.34 -9.60
N PHE A 456 1.81 -14.25 -9.52
CA PHE A 456 2.59 -13.31 -10.31
C PHE A 456 2.46 -13.57 -11.83
N VAL A 457 2.63 -14.81 -12.26
CA VAL A 457 2.54 -15.17 -13.69
C VAL A 457 1.14 -14.95 -14.23
N ILE A 458 0.10 -15.42 -13.52
CA ILE A 458 -1.29 -15.26 -13.97
C ILE A 458 -1.69 -13.78 -13.92
N GLY A 459 -1.23 -13.03 -12.93
CA GLY A 459 -1.43 -11.59 -12.84
C GLY A 459 -0.85 -10.84 -14.04
N ILE A 460 0.37 -11.17 -14.47
CA ILE A 460 0.98 -10.60 -15.70
C ILE A 460 0.16 -11.00 -16.93
N LEU A 461 -0.11 -12.30 -17.12
CA LEU A 461 -0.85 -12.79 -18.29
C LEU A 461 -2.23 -12.12 -18.42
N SER A 462 -2.94 -11.95 -17.30
CA SER A 462 -4.23 -11.26 -17.26
C SER A 462 -4.12 -9.75 -17.53
N SER A 463 -2.92 -9.17 -17.48
CA SER A 463 -2.65 -7.73 -17.64
C SER A 463 -2.02 -7.39 -18.99
N LEU A 464 -1.81 -8.38 -19.85
CA LEU A 464 -1.27 -8.14 -21.19
C LEU A 464 -2.15 -7.18 -21.96
N PRO A 465 -1.56 -6.32 -22.83
CA PRO A 465 -2.32 -5.54 -23.80
C PRO A 465 -3.18 -6.44 -24.68
N ASN A 466 -4.05 -5.85 -25.48
CA ASN A 466 -4.92 -6.59 -26.39
C ASN A 466 -4.12 -7.65 -27.18
N VAL A 467 -4.41 -8.92 -26.91
CA VAL A 467 -3.66 -10.06 -27.46
C VAL A 467 -3.81 -10.13 -28.98
N ASP A 468 -4.92 -9.60 -29.53
CA ASP A 468 -5.14 -9.57 -30.98
C ASP A 468 -4.23 -8.55 -31.68
N GLU A 469 -3.85 -7.47 -31.01
CA GLU A 469 -2.86 -6.50 -31.51
C GLU A 469 -1.43 -7.03 -31.41
N MET A 470 -1.20 -8.04 -30.60
CA MET A 470 0.11 -8.72 -30.43
C MET A 470 0.27 -9.95 -31.34
N ALA A 471 -0.51 -10.08 -32.39
CA ALA A 471 -0.53 -11.26 -33.29
C ALA A 471 0.86 -11.68 -33.81
N ASP A 472 1.73 -10.71 -34.06
CA ASP A 472 3.09 -10.92 -34.57
C ASP A 472 4.11 -11.24 -33.50
N ASN A 473 3.71 -11.33 -32.22
CA ASN A 473 4.62 -11.72 -31.13
C ASN A 473 5.02 -13.19 -31.30
N GLY A 474 6.33 -13.46 -31.27
CA GLY A 474 6.90 -14.81 -31.48
C GLY A 474 6.30 -15.90 -30.58
N LEU A 475 5.76 -15.55 -29.39
CA LEU A 475 5.06 -16.47 -28.50
C LEU A 475 3.80 -17.06 -29.16
N PHE A 476 3.05 -16.25 -29.92
CA PHE A 476 1.82 -16.68 -30.59
C PHE A 476 2.08 -17.34 -31.94
N GLN A 477 3.33 -17.31 -32.42
CA GLN A 477 3.76 -17.97 -33.65
C GLN A 477 4.28 -19.40 -33.42
N ILE A 478 4.39 -19.88 -32.16
CA ILE A 478 4.83 -21.25 -31.85
C ILE A 478 3.87 -22.25 -32.46
N PRO A 479 4.31 -23.14 -33.39
CA PRO A 479 3.44 -24.11 -34.04
C PRO A 479 2.74 -25.04 -33.04
N GLY A 480 1.43 -25.23 -33.20
CA GLY A 480 0.63 -26.12 -32.36
C GLY A 480 0.14 -25.54 -31.03
N ILE A 481 0.80 -24.51 -30.49
CA ILE A 481 0.47 -23.91 -29.18
C ILE A 481 0.04 -22.46 -29.33
N GLY A 482 0.77 -21.68 -30.12
CA GLY A 482 0.60 -20.25 -30.22
C GLY A 482 -0.81 -19.78 -30.63
N PRO A 483 -1.40 -20.31 -31.71
CA PRO A 483 -2.76 -19.93 -32.12
C PRO A 483 -3.84 -20.25 -31.08
N GLY A 484 -3.74 -21.42 -30.42
CA GLY A 484 -4.67 -21.81 -29.36
C GLY A 484 -4.56 -20.94 -28.12
N LEU A 485 -3.33 -20.62 -27.73
CA LEU A 485 -3.04 -19.72 -26.60
C LEU A 485 -3.59 -18.31 -26.88
N ARG A 486 -3.36 -17.77 -28.09
CA ARG A 486 -3.88 -16.47 -28.51
C ARG A 486 -5.40 -16.43 -28.45
N THR A 487 -6.08 -17.41 -29.07
CA THR A 487 -7.54 -17.47 -29.07
C THR A 487 -8.09 -17.57 -27.64
N GLY A 488 -7.50 -18.42 -26.80
CA GLY A 488 -7.90 -18.57 -25.39
C GLY A 488 -7.74 -17.28 -24.59
N LEU A 489 -6.61 -16.57 -24.76
CA LEU A 489 -6.37 -15.30 -24.08
C LEU A 489 -7.29 -14.19 -24.59
N SER A 490 -7.57 -14.11 -25.90
CA SER A 490 -8.50 -13.13 -26.46
C SER A 490 -9.92 -13.31 -25.90
N VAL A 491 -10.42 -14.56 -25.83
CA VAL A 491 -11.71 -14.86 -25.19
C VAL A 491 -11.71 -14.47 -23.71
N MET A 492 -10.64 -14.78 -22.97
CA MET A 492 -10.55 -14.40 -21.56
C MET A 492 -10.50 -12.88 -21.37
N GLN A 493 -9.79 -12.16 -22.24
CA GLN A 493 -9.72 -10.69 -22.19
C GLN A 493 -11.09 -10.04 -22.37
N THR A 494 -11.88 -10.54 -23.27
CA THR A 494 -13.21 -9.98 -23.56
C THR A 494 -14.27 -10.38 -22.54
N GLN A 495 -14.23 -11.59 -22.01
CA GLN A 495 -15.29 -12.14 -21.15
C GLN A 495 -14.99 -12.03 -19.65
N ILE A 496 -13.73 -12.13 -19.25
CA ILE A 496 -13.33 -12.20 -17.83
C ILE A 496 -12.48 -10.99 -17.44
N PHE A 497 -11.41 -10.69 -18.21
CA PHE A 497 -10.43 -9.68 -17.78
C PHE A 497 -10.87 -8.25 -18.03
N ALA A 498 -11.92 -8.03 -18.84
CA ALA A 498 -12.54 -6.73 -19.01
C ALA A 498 -13.15 -6.20 -17.71
N ASP A 499 -13.75 -7.10 -16.87
CA ASP A 499 -14.20 -6.76 -15.53
C ASP A 499 -13.08 -7.04 -14.51
N PHE A 500 -12.65 -6.01 -13.78
CA PHE A 500 -11.53 -6.12 -12.87
C PHE A 500 -11.80 -7.08 -11.70
N GLY A 501 -13.04 -7.14 -11.22
CA GLY A 501 -13.43 -8.07 -10.16
C GLY A 501 -13.39 -9.53 -10.60
N LEU A 502 -13.92 -9.83 -11.80
CA LEU A 502 -13.84 -11.18 -12.38
C LEU A 502 -12.39 -11.60 -12.64
N ARG A 503 -11.56 -10.65 -13.08
CA ARG A 503 -10.12 -10.86 -13.25
C ARG A 503 -9.44 -11.25 -11.94
N LEU A 504 -9.68 -10.52 -10.84
CA LEU A 504 -9.13 -10.85 -9.53
C LEU A 504 -9.63 -12.21 -9.02
N LEU A 505 -10.91 -12.50 -9.23
CA LEU A 505 -11.50 -13.80 -8.86
C LEU A 505 -10.84 -14.95 -9.63
N PHE A 506 -10.61 -14.77 -10.92
CA PHE A 506 -9.91 -15.74 -11.76
C PHE A 506 -8.48 -15.98 -11.25
N ILE A 507 -7.70 -14.91 -11.03
CA ILE A 507 -6.32 -15.01 -10.52
C ILE A 507 -6.29 -15.76 -9.19
N ALA A 508 -7.14 -15.36 -8.24
CA ALA A 508 -7.19 -15.98 -6.91
C ALA A 508 -7.62 -17.44 -6.97
N SER A 509 -8.61 -17.78 -7.80
CA SER A 509 -9.13 -19.15 -7.95
C SER A 509 -8.08 -20.08 -8.56
N VAL A 510 -7.49 -19.70 -9.70
CA VAL A 510 -6.46 -20.50 -10.36
C VAL A 510 -5.22 -20.66 -9.48
N THR A 511 -4.78 -19.58 -8.84
CA THR A 511 -3.66 -19.65 -7.89
C THR A 511 -3.99 -20.58 -6.71
N THR A 512 -5.24 -20.55 -6.22
CA THR A 512 -5.69 -21.46 -5.13
C THR A 512 -5.62 -22.92 -5.56
N VAL A 513 -6.01 -23.24 -6.79
CA VAL A 513 -5.86 -24.60 -7.32
C VAL A 513 -4.38 -24.99 -7.41
N ILE A 514 -3.53 -24.12 -7.93
CA ILE A 514 -2.09 -24.40 -8.08
C ILE A 514 -1.44 -24.70 -6.72
N TRP A 515 -1.60 -23.82 -5.73
CA TRP A 515 -0.99 -24.07 -4.42
C TRP A 515 -1.68 -25.19 -3.65
N GLY A 516 -2.98 -25.40 -3.85
CA GLY A 516 -3.72 -26.52 -3.26
C GLY A 516 -3.23 -27.88 -3.75
N VAL A 517 -3.03 -28.02 -5.06
CA VAL A 517 -2.41 -29.23 -5.65
C VAL A 517 -0.98 -29.40 -5.13
N THR A 518 -0.19 -28.34 -5.11
CA THR A 518 1.19 -28.39 -4.57
C THR A 518 1.20 -28.84 -3.11
N LEU A 519 0.28 -28.33 -2.29
CA LEU A 519 0.12 -28.72 -0.88
C LEU A 519 -0.15 -30.23 -0.73
N LEU A 520 -0.97 -30.80 -1.60
CA LEU A 520 -1.29 -32.22 -1.57
C LEU A 520 -0.11 -33.10 -2.02
N LEU A 521 0.63 -32.66 -3.01
CA LEU A 521 1.74 -33.42 -3.61
C LEU A 521 3.07 -33.30 -2.85
N THR A 522 3.21 -32.33 -1.94
CA THR A 522 4.47 -32.10 -1.23
C THR A 522 4.39 -32.51 0.24
N PRO A 523 5.47 -33.00 0.86
CA PRO A 523 5.48 -33.39 2.26
C PRO A 523 5.34 -32.17 3.19
N PRO A 524 4.86 -32.35 4.44
CA PRO A 524 4.87 -31.31 5.46
C PRO A 524 6.30 -30.95 5.88
N GLU A 525 6.46 -29.81 6.52
CA GLU A 525 7.71 -29.44 7.19
C GLU A 525 8.05 -30.39 8.34
N SER A 526 9.33 -30.48 8.70
CA SER A 526 9.76 -31.33 9.81
C SER A 526 9.16 -30.86 11.15
N ASP A 527 8.92 -31.81 12.04
CA ASP A 527 8.41 -31.50 13.38
C ASP A 527 9.35 -30.53 14.14
N ALA A 528 10.66 -30.67 13.96
CA ALA A 528 11.65 -29.78 14.59
C ALA A 528 11.50 -28.33 14.10
N THR A 529 11.38 -28.11 12.79
CA THR A 529 11.16 -26.78 12.20
C THR A 529 9.86 -26.17 12.70
N LEU A 530 8.78 -26.96 12.75
CA LEU A 530 7.47 -26.48 13.23
C LEU A 530 7.48 -26.15 14.73
N ASP A 531 8.18 -26.94 15.55
CA ASP A 531 8.32 -26.69 16.99
C ASP A 531 9.15 -25.44 17.27
N ASP A 532 10.24 -25.21 16.49
CA ASP A 532 11.08 -24.02 16.64
C ASP A 532 10.33 -22.73 16.23
N PHE A 533 9.59 -22.78 15.13
CA PHE A 533 8.69 -21.68 14.77
C PHE A 533 7.66 -21.41 15.86
N TYR A 534 7.03 -22.49 16.40
CA TYR A 534 6.03 -22.33 17.45
C TYR A 534 6.62 -21.76 18.74
N ARG A 535 7.81 -22.19 19.16
CA ARG A 535 8.51 -21.60 20.32
C ARG A 535 8.74 -20.11 20.18
N ARG A 536 9.09 -19.66 18.97
CA ARG A 536 9.39 -18.26 18.69
C ARG A 536 8.15 -17.39 18.62
N VAL A 537 7.15 -17.81 17.85
CA VAL A 537 6.01 -16.96 17.48
C VAL A 537 4.78 -17.22 18.35
N ARG A 538 4.58 -18.44 18.80
CA ARG A 538 3.44 -18.92 19.59
C ARG A 538 2.08 -18.46 19.06
N PRO A 539 1.75 -18.73 17.76
CA PRO A 539 0.49 -18.32 17.17
C PRO A 539 -0.71 -19.01 17.83
N GLY A 540 -1.86 -18.32 17.84
CA GLY A 540 -3.13 -18.90 18.32
C GLY A 540 -3.77 -19.84 17.31
N GLY A 541 -4.92 -20.39 17.69
CA GLY A 541 -5.76 -21.19 16.80
C GLY A 541 -5.52 -22.72 16.87
N PRO A 542 -6.40 -23.52 16.20
CA PRO A 542 -6.37 -24.99 16.29
C PRO A 542 -5.24 -25.63 15.48
N GLY A 543 -4.76 -24.97 14.43
CA GLY A 543 -3.77 -25.53 13.50
C GLY A 543 -2.39 -25.81 14.12
N TRP A 544 -2.13 -25.39 15.36
CA TRP A 544 -0.90 -25.63 16.10
C TRP A 544 -1.08 -26.52 17.34
N ALA A 545 -2.19 -27.25 17.46
CA ALA A 545 -2.50 -28.08 18.62
C ALA A 545 -1.40 -29.12 18.91
N ARG A 546 -0.83 -29.76 17.87
CA ARG A 546 0.25 -30.76 18.00
C ARG A 546 1.54 -30.13 18.56
N GLN A 547 1.96 -28.97 18.02
CA GLN A 547 3.17 -28.28 18.46
C GLN A 547 3.01 -27.72 19.86
N ARG A 548 1.83 -27.24 20.22
CA ARG A 548 1.49 -26.82 21.57
C ARG A 548 1.66 -27.95 22.59
N SER A 549 1.13 -29.14 22.27
CA SER A 549 1.28 -30.32 23.12
C SER A 549 2.75 -30.76 23.25
N ARG A 550 3.53 -30.69 22.15
CA ARG A 550 4.94 -31.11 22.14
C ARG A 550 5.86 -30.13 22.87
N THR A 551 5.64 -28.84 22.71
CA THR A 551 6.49 -27.80 23.31
C THR A 551 6.08 -27.44 24.73
N GLY A 552 4.87 -27.76 25.16
CA GLY A 552 4.30 -27.36 26.45
C GLY A 552 3.98 -25.87 26.56
N LEU A 553 4.16 -25.08 25.49
CA LEU A 553 3.98 -23.64 25.49
C LEU A 553 2.55 -23.25 25.12
N LEU A 554 1.96 -22.33 25.88
CA LEU A 554 0.66 -21.75 25.53
C LEU A 554 0.81 -20.73 24.38
N PRO A 555 -0.23 -20.54 23.54
CA PRO A 555 -0.24 -19.50 22.53
C PRO A 555 -0.13 -18.12 23.18
N ALA A 556 0.55 -17.19 22.53
CA ALA A 556 0.73 -15.83 23.04
C ALA A 556 -0.48 -14.91 22.71
N GLN A 557 -1.42 -15.38 21.93
CA GLN A 557 -2.64 -14.66 21.58
C GLN A 557 -3.82 -15.60 21.35
N ASN A 558 -5.04 -15.10 21.48
CA ASN A 558 -6.26 -15.86 21.25
C ASN A 558 -6.92 -15.44 19.94
N LEU A 559 -6.79 -16.26 18.90
CA LEU A 559 -7.28 -15.96 17.56
C LEU A 559 -8.80 -15.65 17.51
N GLN A 560 -9.63 -16.37 18.29
CA GLN A 560 -11.08 -16.11 18.31
C GLN A 560 -11.39 -14.71 18.84
N GLN A 561 -10.69 -14.32 19.87
CA GLN A 561 -10.83 -12.99 20.48
C GLN A 561 -10.30 -11.90 19.55
N ASP A 562 -9.16 -12.13 18.91
CA ASP A 562 -8.58 -11.19 17.95
C ASP A 562 -9.53 -10.98 16.76
N LEU A 563 -10.19 -12.04 16.25
CA LEU A 563 -11.20 -11.93 15.19
C LEU A 563 -12.44 -11.12 15.61
N GLN A 564 -12.91 -11.25 16.87
CA GLN A 564 -14.00 -10.41 17.37
C GLN A 564 -13.58 -8.94 17.44
N ARG A 565 -12.34 -8.65 17.85
CA ARG A 565 -11.76 -7.30 17.85
C ARG A 565 -11.64 -6.75 16.43
N VAL A 566 -11.22 -7.58 15.47
CA VAL A 566 -11.15 -7.23 14.05
C VAL A 566 -12.52 -6.79 13.53
N LEU A 567 -13.58 -7.56 13.78
CA LEU A 567 -14.94 -7.20 13.33
C LEU A 567 -15.41 -5.88 13.95
N ALA A 568 -15.20 -5.71 15.26
CA ALA A 568 -15.54 -4.48 15.95
C ALA A 568 -14.74 -3.27 15.41
N ALA A 569 -13.46 -3.47 15.11
CA ALA A 569 -12.58 -2.44 14.59
C ALA A 569 -12.88 -2.08 13.12
N ILE A 570 -13.34 -3.02 12.29
CA ILE A 570 -13.84 -2.74 10.93
C ILE A 570 -15.05 -1.79 11.00
N LEU A 571 -16.03 -2.08 11.87
CA LEU A 571 -17.18 -1.20 12.06
C LEU A 571 -16.76 0.19 12.55
N LEU A 572 -15.80 0.25 13.50
CA LEU A 572 -15.29 1.51 14.00
C LEU A 572 -14.57 2.32 12.92
N LEU A 573 -13.66 1.70 12.16
CA LEU A 573 -12.84 2.37 11.16
C LEU A 573 -13.70 2.91 9.99
N PHE A 574 -14.46 2.02 9.34
CA PHE A 574 -15.30 2.40 8.20
C PHE A 574 -16.47 3.29 8.62
N GLY A 575 -17.07 3.01 9.78
CA GLY A 575 -18.07 3.88 10.37
C GLY A 575 -17.54 5.30 10.61
N SER A 576 -16.34 5.44 11.17
CA SER A 576 -15.70 6.76 11.37
C SER A 576 -15.36 7.44 10.05
N MET A 577 -14.80 6.71 9.08
CA MET A 577 -14.47 7.22 7.75
C MET A 577 -15.73 7.78 7.05
N PHE A 578 -16.81 7.00 7.00
CA PHE A 578 -18.05 7.42 6.34
C PHE A 578 -18.84 8.45 7.15
N THR A 579 -18.66 8.53 8.46
CA THR A 579 -19.20 9.63 9.26
C THR A 579 -18.63 10.96 8.78
N VAL A 580 -17.31 11.05 8.67
CA VAL A 580 -16.64 12.26 8.18
C VAL A 580 -17.11 12.60 6.75
N GLY A 581 -17.14 11.62 5.85
CA GLY A 581 -17.57 11.81 4.47
C GLY A 581 -19.03 12.20 4.34
N GLY A 582 -19.91 11.53 5.07
CA GLY A 582 -21.35 11.81 5.03
C GLY A 582 -21.67 13.24 5.46
N PHE A 583 -21.08 13.72 6.56
CA PHE A 583 -21.29 15.11 6.99
C PHE A 583 -20.61 16.12 6.07
N LEU A 584 -19.40 15.82 5.59
CA LEU A 584 -18.68 16.70 4.68
C LEU A 584 -19.44 16.89 3.35
N LEU A 585 -20.03 15.81 2.82
CA LEU A 585 -20.81 15.82 1.58
C LEU A 585 -22.28 16.21 1.78
N LEU A 586 -22.66 16.71 2.97
CA LEU A 586 -24.02 17.13 3.34
C LEU A 586 -25.06 16.00 3.27
N GLN A 587 -24.61 14.73 3.34
CA GLN A 587 -25.45 13.54 3.43
C GLN A 587 -25.72 13.20 4.90
N SER A 588 -26.52 14.00 5.60
CA SER A 588 -26.72 13.88 7.05
C SER A 588 -27.19 12.49 7.48
N THR A 589 -28.10 11.85 6.71
CA THR A 589 -28.59 10.49 7.01
C THR A 589 -27.45 9.48 6.99
N THR A 590 -26.61 9.49 5.95
CA THR A 590 -25.42 8.64 5.84
C THR A 590 -24.45 8.92 6.99
N GLY A 591 -24.23 10.21 7.32
CA GLY A 591 -23.38 10.63 8.43
C GLY A 591 -23.84 10.06 9.78
N PHE A 592 -25.14 10.19 10.12
CA PHE A 592 -25.68 9.68 11.39
C PHE A 592 -25.71 8.14 11.47
N ILE A 593 -26.08 7.46 10.38
CA ILE A 593 -26.04 5.98 10.32
C ILE A 593 -24.62 5.50 10.54
N SER A 594 -23.65 6.07 9.85
CA SER A 594 -22.24 5.71 9.95
C SER A 594 -21.66 5.99 11.35
N LEU A 595 -22.09 7.11 11.97
CA LEU A 595 -21.73 7.42 13.36
C LEU A 595 -22.27 6.37 14.33
N ALA A 596 -23.52 5.96 14.16
CA ALA A 596 -24.10 4.89 14.97
C ALA A 596 -23.32 3.58 14.82
N ILE A 597 -22.92 3.21 13.59
CA ILE A 597 -22.09 2.04 13.31
C ILE A 597 -20.71 2.18 14.00
N ALA A 598 -20.08 3.35 13.91
CA ALA A 598 -18.79 3.60 14.57
C ALA A 598 -18.89 3.46 16.10
N VAL A 599 -19.94 4.03 16.70
CA VAL A 599 -20.20 3.94 18.16
C VAL A 599 -20.45 2.49 18.58
N LEU A 600 -21.23 1.72 17.82
CA LEU A 600 -21.46 0.30 18.07
C LEU A 600 -20.13 -0.49 17.97
N GLY A 601 -19.33 -0.23 16.96
CA GLY A 601 -17.99 -0.83 16.81
C GLY A 601 -17.09 -0.52 18.00
N TRP A 602 -17.04 0.73 18.44
CA TRP A 602 -16.29 1.17 19.60
C TRP A 602 -16.75 0.52 20.91
N MET A 603 -18.07 0.45 21.14
CA MET A 603 -18.65 -0.19 22.33
C MET A 603 -18.32 -1.70 22.35
N TRP A 604 -18.44 -2.36 21.18
CA TRP A 604 -18.10 -3.78 21.06
C TRP A 604 -16.61 -4.00 21.31
N LEU A 605 -15.74 -3.21 20.68
CA LEU A 605 -14.30 -3.29 20.87
C LEU A 605 -13.91 -3.12 22.35
N ARG A 606 -14.47 -2.13 23.04
CA ARG A 606 -14.26 -1.93 24.49
C ARG A 606 -14.73 -3.12 25.34
N ARG A 607 -15.84 -3.78 24.95
CA ARG A 607 -16.27 -5.00 25.64
C ARG A 607 -15.27 -6.14 25.46
N CYS A 608 -14.76 -6.34 24.25
CA CYS A 608 -13.72 -7.32 23.97
C CYS A 608 -12.47 -7.03 24.79
N ASP A 609 -11.98 -5.81 24.86
CA ASP A 609 -10.78 -5.43 25.61
C ASP A 609 -10.95 -5.64 27.13
N ARG A 610 -12.10 -5.33 27.70
CA ARG A 610 -12.40 -5.59 29.11
C ARG A 610 -12.45 -7.08 29.45
N ALA A 611 -13.04 -7.89 28.57
CA ALA A 611 -13.12 -9.35 28.74
C ALA A 611 -11.74 -10.01 28.71
N HIS A 612 -10.74 -9.37 28.12
CA HIS A 612 -9.38 -9.90 27.97
C HIS A 612 -8.42 -9.44 29.08
N GLY A 613 -8.86 -8.61 30.02
CA GLY A 613 -8.01 -8.10 31.09
C GLY A 613 -6.91 -7.15 30.61
N LEU A 614 -6.96 -6.71 29.35
CA LEU A 614 -6.07 -5.71 28.80
C LEU A 614 -6.46 -4.33 29.36
N ARG A 615 -6.01 -4.03 30.57
CA ARG A 615 -5.96 -2.66 31.04
C ARG A 615 -5.01 -1.91 30.12
N ILE A 616 -5.51 -0.88 29.43
CA ILE A 616 -4.65 0.17 28.88
C ILE A 616 -3.79 0.65 30.06
N PRO A 617 -2.45 0.52 30.02
CA PRO A 617 -1.63 1.05 31.10
C PRO A 617 -1.97 2.52 31.27
N ARG A 618 -2.36 2.93 32.47
CA ARG A 618 -2.48 4.37 32.76
C ARG A 618 -1.07 4.96 32.58
N PRO A 619 -0.92 6.16 32.02
CA PRO A 619 0.36 6.82 31.95
C PRO A 619 0.94 6.89 33.37
N GLY A 620 2.04 6.20 33.64
CA GLY A 620 2.71 6.21 34.93
C GLY A 620 2.81 4.88 35.72
N THR A 621 2.30 3.75 35.20
CA THR A 621 2.55 2.44 35.79
C THR A 621 3.43 1.61 34.87
N GLU A 622 4.73 1.72 34.99
CA GLU A 622 5.70 0.78 34.42
C GLU A 622 5.53 -0.56 35.12
N ASP A 623 5.32 -1.62 34.37
CA ASP A 623 5.41 -2.99 34.86
C ASP A 623 6.88 -3.38 34.88
N PRO A 624 7.48 -3.69 36.09
CA PRO A 624 8.91 -3.97 36.18
C PRO A 624 9.33 -5.30 35.55
N HIS A 625 8.42 -6.07 34.96
CA HIS A 625 8.65 -7.43 34.43
C HIS A 625 8.12 -7.67 33.00
N ALA A 626 7.97 -6.62 32.15
CA ALA A 626 7.60 -6.78 30.74
C ALA A 626 8.80 -6.67 29.80
#